data_32e51872a7c7042cf29fbc9a5ae20c3d
#
_entry.id   32e51872a7c7042cf29fbc9a5ae20c3d
#
_cell.length_a   1.000
_cell.length_b   1.000
_cell.length_c   1.000
_cell.angle_alpha   90.00
_cell.angle_beta   90.00
_cell.angle_gamma   90.00
#
_symmetry.space_group_name_H-M   'P 1'
#
loop_
_entity.id
_entity.type
_entity.pdbx_description
1 polymer ?
#
loop_
_entity_poly.entity_id
_entity_poly.type
_entity_poly.pdbx_seq_one_letter_code
_entity_poly.pdbx_strand_id
1 'polypeptide(L)'
;MTQTAPSRGWRTTPWQRVAPASIGRRRLITATAALPVAIALPRSSVAVTSSVDLDWHDPVRDRAIPVRLHLPARPRADAPRPPLVVFSHGLGGSRYGYSWLGSHWAAHGVASLHVQHAGSDRSLWAERGNPLTLLGLMREATSEREAVDRVLDIRFAVDQLAASSFGLTVEASRFIAVGHSYGANTAMLLAGARIERPGFITALADRRVVGAVLISAPPFHGQGPPENILAPVRVPTLHVTATKDIIRVPGFFSDLDDRLAIFRATPGPDKTLAVYTGGSHSMFTDRMGPGGEALNRAVKHATRELALGFTEQVMRGRTTQLDGWADRHAPILSRFVGSPVGAA
;
A
#
# COMPACT_ATOMS: atom_id res chain seq x y z
N MET A 1 20.05 35.09 56.00
CA MET A 1 20.49 33.97 56.84
C MET A 1 20.88 32.85 55.86
N THR A 2 22.07 32.87 55.57
CA THR A 2 23.28 32.01 55.45
C THR A 2 23.16 30.61 56.02
N GLN A 3 23.51 29.60 55.24
CA GLN A 3 24.41 28.48 55.57
C GLN A 3 24.55 27.58 54.36
N THR A 4 25.59 27.58 53.67
CA THR A 4 26.90 26.88 53.54
C THR A 4 26.86 25.34 53.57
N ALA A 5 27.50 24.79 52.52
CA ALA A 5 27.85 23.39 52.30
C ALA A 5 28.81 22.80 53.36
N PRO A 6 29.09 21.49 53.31
CA PRO A 6 30.47 21.14 53.01
C PRO A 6 30.71 19.92 52.09
N SER A 7 31.83 20.03 51.43
CA SER A 7 32.59 19.06 50.65
C SER A 7 33.23 17.94 51.46
N ARG A 8 33.34 16.71 50.96
CA ARG A 8 34.34 15.67 51.29
C ARG A 8 34.46 14.78 50.05
N GLY A 9 35.54 14.50 49.47
CA GLY A 9 36.88 14.25 49.97
C GLY A 9 37.34 12.92 49.35
N TRP A 10 38.20 12.98 48.34
CA TRP A 10 38.79 11.84 47.62
C TRP A 10 39.80 11.13 48.56
N ARG A 11 39.74 9.79 48.68
CA ARG A 11 40.84 8.97 49.24
C ARG A 11 41.31 7.98 48.18
N THR A 12 42.57 8.13 47.84
CA THR A 12 43.43 7.20 47.12
C THR A 12 44.03 6.19 48.06
N THR A 13 44.11 4.91 47.72
CA THR A 13 44.98 3.91 48.39
C THR A 13 45.73 3.11 47.32
N PRO A 14 46.96 2.65 47.67
CA PRO A 14 48.01 2.43 46.69
C PRO A 14 48.19 0.96 46.27
N TRP A 15 48.92 0.82 45.20
CA TRP A 15 49.41 -0.43 44.58
C TRP A 15 50.27 -1.27 45.45
N GLN A 16 50.01 -2.57 45.63
CA GLN A 16 50.95 -3.57 46.05
C GLN A 16 51.31 -4.48 44.88
N ARG A 17 52.66 -4.50 44.62
CA ARG A 17 53.29 -5.46 43.71
C ARG A 17 53.55 -6.76 44.46
N VAL A 18 53.29 -7.91 43.88
CA VAL A 18 53.77 -9.19 44.26
C VAL A 18 54.52 -9.84 43.10
N ALA A 19 55.79 -10.20 43.33
CA ALA A 19 56.67 -10.78 42.34
C ALA A 19 56.59 -12.33 42.31
N PRO A 20 57.30 -13.00 41.38
CA PRO A 20 56.88 -14.25 40.77
C PRO A 20 57.39 -15.51 41.43
N ALA A 21 56.70 -16.63 41.29
CA ALA A 21 57.22 -17.95 41.61
C ALA A 21 57.22 -18.86 40.37
N SER A 22 58.35 -19.53 40.25
CA SER A 22 58.87 -20.32 39.13
C SER A 22 58.30 -21.76 39.03
N ILE A 23 58.51 -22.37 37.85
CA ILE A 23 58.86 -23.76 37.54
C ILE A 23 57.77 -24.78 37.31
N GLY A 24 57.67 -25.20 36.07
CA GLY A 24 57.85 -26.58 35.68
C GLY A 24 56.59 -27.40 35.32
N ARG A 25 56.37 -27.65 34.07
CA ARG A 25 56.29 -29.00 33.50
C ARG A 25 55.76 -28.88 32.04
N ARG A 26 56.65 -29.23 31.12
CA ARG A 26 56.27 -29.44 29.70
C ARG A 26 55.20 -30.54 29.61
N ARG A 27 54.05 -30.23 29.23
CA ARG A 27 53.09 -31.19 28.64
C ARG A 27 52.98 -30.90 27.15
N LEU A 28 53.34 -31.90 26.35
CA LEU A 28 53.01 -31.89 24.91
C LEU A 28 51.51 -31.84 24.77
N ILE A 29 51.00 -30.74 24.20
CA ILE A 29 49.64 -30.65 23.73
C ILE A 29 49.72 -30.92 22.21
N THR A 30 49.23 -32.09 21.79
CA THR A 30 48.93 -32.41 20.42
C THR A 30 47.82 -31.48 19.99
N ALA A 31 48.11 -30.48 19.16
CA ALA A 31 47.15 -29.61 18.56
C ALA A 31 46.45 -30.36 17.43
N THR A 32 45.24 -30.85 17.69
CA THR A 32 44.30 -31.24 16.64
C THR A 32 43.83 -29.95 15.94
N ALA A 33 44.28 -29.75 14.72
CA ALA A 33 43.80 -28.66 13.85
C ALA A 33 42.33 -28.90 13.51
N ALA A 34 41.41 -28.23 14.18
CA ALA A 34 40.02 -28.12 13.75
C ALA A 34 39.97 -27.16 12.56
N LEU A 35 39.71 -27.69 11.38
CA LEU A 35 39.40 -26.91 10.20
C LEU A 35 38.11 -26.11 10.50
N PRO A 36 38.09 -24.78 10.32
CA PRO A 36 36.85 -24.04 10.44
C PRO A 36 35.90 -24.43 9.28
N VAL A 37 34.81 -25.12 9.58
CA VAL A 37 33.71 -25.25 8.67
C VAL A 37 33.10 -23.85 8.53
N ALA A 38 33.43 -23.16 7.43
CA ALA A 38 32.77 -21.93 7.05
C ALA A 38 31.32 -22.28 6.65
N ILE A 39 30.42 -22.13 7.62
CA ILE A 39 28.99 -22.13 7.31
C ILE A 39 28.75 -20.88 6.46
N ALA A 40 28.66 -21.08 5.14
CA ALA A 40 28.22 -20.04 4.21
C ALA A 40 26.76 -19.76 4.53
N LEU A 41 26.51 -18.76 5.37
CA LEU A 41 25.17 -18.19 5.51
C LEU A 41 24.74 -17.73 4.11
N PRO A 42 23.54 -18.11 3.65
CA PRO A 42 23.04 -17.60 2.37
C PRO A 42 23.03 -16.08 2.46
N ARG A 43 23.87 -15.42 1.67
CA ARG A 43 23.75 -13.99 1.44
C ARG A 43 22.39 -13.77 0.82
N SER A 44 21.42 -13.28 1.61
CA SER A 44 20.21 -12.71 1.06
C SER A 44 20.66 -11.57 0.16
N SER A 45 20.77 -11.84 -1.15
CA SER A 45 20.95 -10.80 -2.14
C SER A 45 19.73 -9.88 -2.00
N VAL A 46 19.93 -8.69 -1.48
CA VAL A 46 18.88 -7.66 -1.53
C VAL A 46 18.53 -7.50 -3.00
N ALA A 47 17.35 -7.96 -3.38
CA ALA A 47 16.87 -7.87 -4.74
C ALA A 47 16.83 -6.38 -5.10
N VAL A 48 17.63 -5.97 -6.09
CA VAL A 48 17.67 -4.58 -6.55
C VAL A 48 16.38 -4.30 -7.28
N THR A 49 15.44 -3.68 -6.58
CA THR A 49 14.19 -3.17 -7.16
C THR A 49 14.47 -1.88 -7.93
N SER A 50 13.76 -1.64 -9.00
CA SER A 50 13.85 -0.41 -9.78
C SER A 50 12.50 0.27 -9.90
N SER A 51 12.50 1.58 -10.10
CA SER A 51 11.30 2.32 -10.49
C SER A 51 11.60 3.16 -11.72
N VAL A 52 10.65 3.19 -12.65
CA VAL A 52 10.74 3.93 -13.90
C VAL A 52 9.55 4.87 -14.00
N ASP A 53 9.82 6.12 -14.34
CA ASP A 53 8.80 7.11 -14.65
C ASP A 53 8.56 7.12 -16.16
N LEU A 54 7.30 7.02 -16.55
CA LEU A 54 6.88 7.05 -17.94
C LEU A 54 5.81 8.13 -18.09
N ASP A 55 5.92 8.92 -19.12
CA ASP A 55 4.99 10.00 -19.42
C ASP A 55 4.25 9.64 -20.72
N TRP A 56 3.07 9.07 -20.57
CA TRP A 56 2.21 8.72 -21.70
C TRP A 56 1.18 9.82 -21.94
N HIS A 57 0.69 9.85 -23.17
CA HIS A 57 -0.36 10.77 -23.60
C HIS A 57 -1.42 9.99 -24.37
N ASP A 58 -2.67 10.13 -23.95
CA ASP A 58 -3.81 9.58 -24.67
C ASP A 58 -4.25 10.57 -25.77
N PRO A 59 -3.99 10.30 -27.04
CA PRO A 59 -4.29 11.24 -28.13
C PRO A 59 -5.78 11.37 -28.40
N VAL A 60 -6.60 10.40 -27.99
CA VAL A 60 -8.05 10.43 -28.22
C VAL A 60 -8.73 11.41 -27.25
N ARG A 61 -8.26 11.47 -26.01
CA ARG A 61 -8.80 12.35 -24.98
C ARG A 61 -7.96 13.62 -24.78
N ASP A 62 -6.86 13.77 -25.53
CA ASP A 62 -5.83 14.82 -25.33
C ASP A 62 -5.43 14.93 -23.87
N ARG A 63 -5.06 13.79 -23.25
CA ARG A 63 -4.85 13.70 -21.81
C ARG A 63 -3.50 13.09 -21.47
N ALA A 64 -2.71 13.83 -20.65
CA ALA A 64 -1.46 13.32 -20.10
C ALA A 64 -1.75 12.25 -19.03
N ILE A 65 -1.03 11.14 -19.11
CA ILE A 65 -1.13 10.00 -18.16
C ILE A 65 0.28 9.64 -17.69
N PRO A 66 0.85 10.44 -16.78
CA PRO A 66 2.12 10.10 -16.16
C PRO A 66 1.96 8.89 -15.24
N VAL A 67 2.90 7.96 -15.32
CA VAL A 67 2.90 6.77 -14.48
C VAL A 67 4.26 6.52 -13.85
N ARG A 68 4.27 5.81 -12.72
CA ARG A 68 5.48 5.23 -12.14
C ARG A 68 5.32 3.73 -12.05
N LEU A 69 6.24 3.01 -12.67
CA LEU A 69 6.31 1.57 -12.66
C LEU A 69 7.39 1.12 -11.66
N HIS A 70 6.97 0.42 -10.60
CA HIS A 70 7.88 -0.26 -9.70
C HIS A 70 8.06 -1.70 -10.17
N LEU A 71 9.31 -2.11 -10.37
CA LEU A 71 9.65 -3.41 -10.89
C LEU A 71 10.43 -4.23 -9.85
N PRO A 72 10.11 -5.51 -9.68
CA PRO A 72 10.97 -6.42 -8.94
C PRO A 72 12.33 -6.57 -9.63
N ALA A 73 13.31 -7.08 -8.90
CA ALA A 73 14.57 -7.53 -9.49
C ALA A 73 14.25 -8.46 -10.67
N ARG A 74 15.06 -8.34 -11.75
CA ARG A 74 14.86 -9.16 -12.96
C ARG A 74 14.75 -10.63 -12.57
N PRO A 75 13.64 -11.30 -12.88
CA PRO A 75 13.52 -12.73 -12.68
C PRO A 75 14.52 -13.45 -13.60
N ARG A 76 14.84 -14.70 -13.29
CA ARG A 76 15.54 -15.59 -14.22
C ARG A 76 14.72 -15.68 -15.49
N ALA A 77 15.37 -15.94 -16.61
CA ALA A 77 14.72 -15.95 -17.93
C ALA A 77 13.56 -16.97 -18.04
N ASP A 78 13.59 -18.00 -17.20
CA ASP A 78 12.61 -19.08 -17.11
C ASP A 78 11.52 -18.86 -16.03
N ALA A 79 11.62 -17.77 -15.25
CA ALA A 79 10.65 -17.49 -14.20
C ALA A 79 9.33 -16.91 -14.76
N PRO A 80 8.17 -17.21 -14.14
CA PRO A 80 6.90 -16.59 -14.49
C PRO A 80 6.99 -15.06 -14.39
N ARG A 81 6.30 -14.35 -15.28
CA ARG A 81 6.20 -12.88 -15.22
C ARG A 81 5.64 -12.44 -13.89
N PRO A 82 6.20 -11.38 -13.26
CA PRO A 82 5.64 -10.77 -12.08
C PRO A 82 4.17 -10.38 -12.28
N PRO A 83 3.27 -10.67 -11.33
CA PRO A 83 1.91 -10.17 -11.37
C PRO A 83 1.91 -8.66 -11.26
N LEU A 84 0.86 -8.04 -11.83
CA LEU A 84 0.68 -6.60 -11.86
C LEU A 84 -0.36 -6.13 -10.84
N VAL A 85 -0.01 -5.08 -10.12
CA VAL A 85 -0.92 -4.26 -9.35
C VAL A 85 -1.01 -2.88 -10.00
N VAL A 86 -2.20 -2.31 -10.14
CA VAL A 86 -2.39 -0.96 -10.69
C VAL A 86 -2.97 -0.07 -9.60
N PHE A 87 -2.23 0.99 -9.27
CA PHE A 87 -2.56 1.88 -8.16
C PHE A 87 -3.12 3.22 -8.63
N SER A 88 -4.26 3.61 -8.06
CA SER A 88 -4.94 4.90 -8.25
C SER A 88 -4.85 5.72 -6.96
N HIS A 89 -4.26 6.93 -7.04
CA HIS A 89 -4.09 7.81 -5.90
C HIS A 89 -5.39 8.50 -5.46
N GLY A 90 -5.43 8.98 -4.21
CA GLY A 90 -6.52 9.83 -3.69
C GLY A 90 -6.51 11.24 -4.31
N LEU A 91 -7.56 12.02 -4.05
CA LEU A 91 -7.68 13.40 -4.53
C LEU A 91 -6.44 14.22 -4.16
N GLY A 92 -5.87 14.92 -5.13
CA GLY A 92 -4.66 15.72 -4.95
C GLY A 92 -3.38 14.92 -4.76
N GLY A 93 -3.36 13.62 -5.10
CA GLY A 93 -2.18 12.76 -5.05
C GLY A 93 -1.32 12.81 -6.31
N SER A 94 -0.44 11.83 -6.49
CA SER A 94 0.42 11.71 -7.66
C SER A 94 0.95 10.29 -7.84
N ARG A 95 1.60 10.00 -8.98
CA ARG A 95 2.32 8.74 -9.24
C ARG A 95 3.43 8.42 -8.24
N TYR A 96 3.91 9.43 -7.52
CA TYR A 96 4.97 9.29 -6.51
C TYR A 96 4.45 8.89 -5.12
N GLY A 97 3.15 9.01 -4.90
CA GLY A 97 2.53 8.65 -3.64
C GLY A 97 2.50 7.15 -3.39
N TYR A 98 2.36 6.77 -2.11
CA TYR A 98 2.28 5.36 -1.66
C TYR A 98 3.53 4.54 -2.02
N SER A 99 4.69 5.20 -2.04
CA SER A 99 5.98 4.62 -2.41
C SER A 99 6.35 3.42 -1.53
N TRP A 100 5.96 3.45 -0.24
CA TRP A 100 6.14 2.35 0.72
C TRP A 100 5.45 1.05 0.28
N LEU A 101 4.31 1.17 -0.42
CA LEU A 101 3.54 0.03 -0.91
C LEU A 101 4.13 -0.50 -2.23
N GLY A 102 4.41 0.40 -3.19
CA GLY A 102 5.05 0.05 -4.45
C GLY A 102 6.41 -0.62 -4.27
N SER A 103 7.26 -0.06 -3.40
CA SER A 103 8.57 -0.65 -3.07
C SER A 103 8.46 -2.01 -2.39
N HIS A 104 7.43 -2.19 -1.53
CA HIS A 104 7.22 -3.47 -0.86
C HIS A 104 6.79 -4.57 -1.86
N TRP A 105 5.85 -4.29 -2.75
CA TRP A 105 5.46 -5.22 -3.80
C TRP A 105 6.66 -5.59 -4.68
N ALA A 106 7.43 -4.60 -5.14
CA ALA A 106 8.61 -4.85 -5.96
C ALA A 106 9.64 -5.75 -5.26
N ALA A 107 9.89 -5.51 -3.96
CA ALA A 107 10.79 -6.33 -3.16
C ALA A 107 10.33 -7.81 -3.03
N HIS A 108 9.05 -8.09 -3.25
CA HIS A 108 8.44 -9.42 -3.14
C HIS A 108 8.00 -10.00 -4.49
N GLY A 109 8.54 -9.50 -5.60
CA GLY A 109 8.31 -10.10 -6.91
C GLY A 109 6.97 -9.74 -7.57
N VAL A 110 6.36 -8.61 -7.17
CA VAL A 110 5.14 -8.06 -7.74
C VAL A 110 5.45 -6.71 -8.38
N ALA A 111 5.05 -6.49 -9.62
CA ALA A 111 5.15 -5.19 -10.28
C ALA A 111 3.97 -4.29 -9.88
N SER A 112 4.19 -2.98 -9.75
CA SER A 112 3.08 -2.06 -9.52
C SER A 112 3.17 -0.81 -10.39
N LEU A 113 2.07 -0.46 -11.05
CA LEU A 113 1.91 0.69 -11.92
C LEU A 113 1.09 1.76 -11.20
N HIS A 114 1.69 2.86 -10.80
CA HIS A 114 1.05 3.98 -10.14
C HIS A 114 0.67 5.03 -11.18
N VAL A 115 -0.63 5.22 -11.39
CA VAL A 115 -1.17 6.13 -12.41
C VAL A 115 -1.46 7.49 -11.78
N GLN A 116 -1.04 8.57 -12.43
CA GLN A 116 -1.39 9.95 -12.07
C GLN A 116 -2.56 10.43 -12.94
N HIS A 117 -3.58 10.96 -12.30
CA HIS A 117 -4.81 11.42 -12.96
C HIS A 117 -4.80 12.95 -13.06
N ALA A 118 -4.54 13.48 -14.25
CA ALA A 118 -4.28 14.90 -14.48
C ALA A 118 -5.39 15.87 -13.99
N GLY A 119 -6.66 15.42 -13.99
CA GLY A 119 -7.80 16.26 -13.54
C GLY A 119 -8.00 16.28 -12.02
N SER A 120 -7.30 15.42 -11.26
CA SER A 120 -7.52 15.26 -9.82
C SER A 120 -6.23 15.01 -9.04
N ASP A 121 -5.11 15.40 -9.60
CA ASP A 121 -3.78 15.19 -9.05
C ASP A 121 -3.28 16.36 -8.16
N ARG A 122 -1.99 16.35 -7.84
CA ARG A 122 -1.36 17.35 -6.98
C ARG A 122 -1.44 18.79 -7.50
N SER A 123 -1.76 19.02 -8.78
CA SER A 123 -1.91 20.35 -9.36
C SER A 123 -3.05 21.15 -8.71
N LEU A 124 -4.06 20.46 -8.15
CA LEU A 124 -5.12 21.07 -7.34
C LEU A 124 -4.59 21.98 -6.23
N TRP A 125 -3.40 21.69 -5.74
CA TRP A 125 -2.82 22.43 -4.62
C TRP A 125 -2.03 23.67 -5.06
N ALA A 126 -1.90 23.94 -6.36
CA ALA A 126 -1.23 25.15 -6.86
C ALA A 126 -2.00 26.43 -6.46
N GLU A 127 -3.34 26.34 -6.41
CA GLU A 127 -4.25 27.46 -6.12
C GLU A 127 -4.66 27.57 -4.64
N ARG A 128 -3.84 27.10 -3.72
CA ARG A 128 -4.16 27.09 -2.26
C ARG A 128 -4.44 28.48 -1.67
N GLY A 129 -3.95 29.54 -2.29
CA GLY A 129 -4.14 30.91 -1.84
C GLY A 129 -5.54 31.47 -2.06
N ASN A 130 -6.37 30.84 -2.89
CA ASN A 130 -7.73 31.28 -3.20
C ASN A 130 -8.75 30.19 -2.85
N PRO A 131 -9.48 30.30 -1.72
CA PRO A 131 -10.43 29.28 -1.27
C PRO A 131 -11.58 29.02 -2.26
N LEU A 132 -12.07 30.05 -2.96
CA LEU A 132 -13.17 29.87 -3.93
C LEU A 132 -12.69 29.12 -5.18
N THR A 133 -11.52 29.48 -5.70
CA THR A 133 -10.89 28.78 -6.82
C THR A 133 -10.62 27.32 -6.44
N LEU A 134 -10.04 27.08 -5.27
CA LEU A 134 -9.77 25.73 -4.78
C LEU A 134 -11.06 24.89 -4.65
N LEU A 135 -12.15 25.49 -4.14
CA LEU A 135 -13.44 24.79 -4.05
C LEU A 135 -13.99 24.41 -5.44
N GLY A 136 -13.88 25.33 -6.42
CA GLY A 136 -14.24 25.07 -7.81
C GLY A 136 -13.43 23.90 -8.41
N LEU A 137 -12.10 23.94 -8.25
CA LEU A 137 -11.20 22.88 -8.72
C LEU A 137 -11.48 21.53 -8.05
N MET A 138 -11.75 21.51 -6.75
CA MET A 138 -12.11 20.27 -6.04
C MET A 138 -13.44 19.70 -6.55
N ARG A 139 -14.39 20.55 -6.87
CA ARG A 139 -15.69 20.13 -7.43
C ARG A 139 -15.52 19.51 -8.82
N GLU A 140 -14.72 20.11 -9.67
CA GLU A 140 -14.39 19.58 -11.00
C GLU A 140 -13.63 18.27 -10.88
N ALA A 141 -12.62 18.21 -10.03
CA ALA A 141 -11.78 17.03 -9.77
C ALA A 141 -12.55 15.84 -9.16
N THR A 142 -13.75 16.08 -8.62
CA THR A 142 -14.65 15.03 -8.11
C THR A 142 -15.91 14.85 -8.94
N SER A 143 -15.95 15.46 -10.14
CA SER A 143 -17.04 15.34 -11.09
C SER A 143 -17.17 13.90 -11.62
N GLU A 144 -18.33 13.58 -12.14
CA GLU A 144 -18.57 12.28 -12.77
C GLU A 144 -17.67 12.08 -14.01
N ARG A 145 -17.42 13.15 -14.77
CA ARG A 145 -16.49 13.12 -15.89
C ARG A 145 -15.10 12.70 -15.44
N GLU A 146 -14.56 13.33 -14.40
CA GLU A 146 -13.24 12.98 -13.90
C GLU A 146 -13.22 11.54 -13.32
N ALA A 147 -14.31 11.08 -12.68
CA ALA A 147 -14.40 9.70 -12.23
C ALA A 147 -14.30 8.69 -13.39
N VAL A 148 -14.94 8.99 -14.53
CA VAL A 148 -14.82 8.21 -15.77
C VAL A 148 -13.42 8.31 -16.35
N ASP A 149 -12.88 9.52 -16.45
CA ASP A 149 -11.53 9.76 -16.97
C ASP A 149 -10.46 9.01 -16.19
N ARG A 150 -10.56 8.93 -14.87
CA ARG A 150 -9.64 8.15 -14.03
C ARG A 150 -9.65 6.65 -14.36
N VAL A 151 -10.81 6.08 -14.66
CA VAL A 151 -10.91 4.68 -15.10
C VAL A 151 -10.27 4.50 -16.47
N LEU A 152 -10.54 5.41 -17.40
CA LEU A 152 -9.96 5.39 -18.74
C LEU A 152 -8.45 5.59 -18.72
N ASP A 153 -7.92 6.44 -17.81
CA ASP A 153 -6.47 6.60 -17.58
C ASP A 153 -5.80 5.26 -17.20
N ILE A 154 -6.43 4.50 -16.32
CA ILE A 154 -5.89 3.19 -15.92
C ILE A 154 -5.93 2.20 -17.08
N ARG A 155 -7.06 2.13 -17.80
CA ARG A 155 -7.16 1.24 -18.97
C ARG A 155 -6.08 1.56 -20.00
N PHE A 156 -5.96 2.83 -20.38
CA PHE A 156 -4.93 3.29 -21.29
C PHE A 156 -3.52 2.97 -20.79
N ALA A 157 -3.23 3.23 -19.50
CA ALA A 157 -1.91 2.96 -18.93
C ALA A 157 -1.55 1.46 -18.96
N VAL A 158 -2.51 0.57 -18.71
CA VAL A 158 -2.29 -0.88 -18.81
C VAL A 158 -2.11 -1.32 -20.26
N ASP A 159 -2.84 -0.74 -21.21
CA ASP A 159 -2.68 -1.01 -22.65
C ASP A 159 -1.29 -0.57 -23.14
N GLN A 160 -0.84 0.63 -22.75
CA GLN A 160 0.49 1.14 -23.06
C GLN A 160 1.60 0.28 -22.42
N LEU A 161 1.41 -0.15 -21.17
CA LEU A 161 2.34 -1.06 -20.51
C LEU A 161 2.47 -2.37 -21.29
N ALA A 162 1.34 -2.97 -21.68
CA ALA A 162 1.31 -4.23 -22.43
C ALA A 162 1.98 -4.10 -23.81
N ALA A 163 1.81 -2.95 -24.48
CA ALA A 163 2.42 -2.67 -25.80
C ALA A 163 3.90 -2.29 -25.71
N SER A 164 4.40 -1.90 -24.54
CA SER A 164 5.81 -1.51 -24.33
C SER A 164 6.73 -2.71 -24.13
N SER A 165 8.04 -2.45 -24.10
CA SER A 165 9.04 -3.48 -23.75
C SER A 165 8.83 -4.06 -22.35
N PHE A 166 8.17 -3.34 -21.45
CA PHE A 166 7.80 -3.85 -20.11
C PHE A 166 6.71 -4.92 -20.15
N GLY A 167 5.83 -4.91 -21.16
CA GLY A 167 4.81 -5.95 -21.37
C GLY A 167 5.39 -7.35 -21.60
N LEU A 168 6.67 -7.44 -22.01
CA LEU A 168 7.39 -8.71 -22.10
C LEU A 168 7.87 -9.22 -20.72
N THR A 169 7.95 -8.35 -19.74
CA THR A 169 8.55 -8.62 -18.41
C THR A 169 7.55 -8.61 -17.27
N VAL A 170 6.32 -8.15 -17.49
CA VAL A 170 5.24 -8.04 -16.47
C VAL A 170 3.99 -8.73 -17.01
N GLU A 171 3.23 -9.39 -16.13
CA GLU A 171 1.93 -9.97 -16.48
C GLU A 171 0.85 -8.88 -16.53
N ALA A 172 0.60 -8.33 -17.72
CA ALA A 172 -0.34 -7.23 -17.93
C ALA A 172 -1.74 -7.68 -18.39
N SER A 173 -1.95 -8.99 -18.65
CA SER A 173 -3.25 -9.51 -19.11
C SER A 173 -4.29 -9.57 -17.98
N ARG A 174 -3.83 -9.52 -16.71
CA ARG A 174 -4.68 -9.47 -15.53
C ARG A 174 -3.97 -8.70 -14.42
N PHE A 175 -4.73 -7.97 -13.59
CA PHE A 175 -4.15 -7.16 -12.52
C PHE A 175 -5.10 -7.01 -11.31
N ILE A 176 -4.51 -6.64 -10.18
CA ILE A 176 -5.25 -6.19 -8.99
C ILE A 176 -5.42 -4.67 -9.07
N ALA A 177 -6.65 -4.18 -9.04
CA ALA A 177 -6.93 -2.74 -8.94
C ALA A 177 -6.79 -2.29 -7.49
N VAL A 178 -5.96 -1.29 -7.23
CA VAL A 178 -5.71 -0.77 -5.89
C VAL A 178 -5.96 0.72 -5.86
N GLY A 179 -6.57 1.22 -4.79
CA GLY A 179 -6.72 2.66 -4.63
C GLY A 179 -6.91 3.08 -3.18
N HIS A 180 -6.56 4.32 -2.93
CA HIS A 180 -6.82 4.98 -1.65
C HIS A 180 -7.79 6.14 -1.85
N SER A 181 -8.75 6.31 -0.92
CA SER A 181 -9.72 7.40 -0.97
C SER A 181 -10.44 7.45 -2.32
N TYR A 182 -10.42 8.56 -3.03
CA TYR A 182 -11.00 8.68 -4.38
C TYR A 182 -10.46 7.62 -5.36
N GLY A 183 -9.19 7.20 -5.20
CA GLY A 183 -8.64 6.08 -5.97
C GLY A 183 -9.29 4.74 -5.67
N ALA A 184 -9.84 4.54 -4.48
CA ALA A 184 -10.60 3.34 -4.16
C ALA A 184 -11.95 3.30 -4.92
N ASN A 185 -12.60 4.47 -5.13
CA ASN A 185 -13.78 4.55 -6.01
C ASN A 185 -13.40 4.15 -7.46
N THR A 186 -12.25 4.63 -7.95
CA THR A 186 -11.73 4.24 -9.27
C THR A 186 -11.51 2.72 -9.35
N ALA A 187 -10.92 2.11 -8.31
CA ALA A 187 -10.71 0.66 -8.24
C ALA A 187 -12.04 -0.11 -8.17
N MET A 188 -13.05 0.39 -7.44
CA MET A 188 -14.39 -0.21 -7.41
C MET A 188 -15.08 -0.16 -8.78
N LEU A 189 -14.98 0.94 -9.52
CA LEU A 189 -15.53 1.07 -10.88
C LEU A 189 -14.86 0.08 -11.83
N LEU A 190 -13.56 -0.05 -11.80
CA LEU A 190 -12.80 -1.05 -12.55
C LEU A 190 -13.20 -2.48 -12.19
N ALA A 191 -13.49 -2.76 -10.92
CA ALA A 191 -13.91 -4.06 -10.42
C ALA A 191 -15.39 -4.39 -10.72
N GLY A 192 -16.15 -3.44 -11.27
CA GLY A 192 -17.53 -3.67 -11.70
C GLY A 192 -18.59 -2.83 -10.99
N ALA A 193 -18.22 -1.97 -10.04
CA ALA A 193 -19.20 -1.04 -9.47
C ALA A 193 -19.85 -0.20 -10.56
N ARG A 194 -21.16 0.02 -10.43
CA ARG A 194 -21.98 0.61 -11.49
C ARG A 194 -22.94 1.63 -10.93
N ILE A 195 -22.98 2.79 -11.52
CA ILE A 195 -23.96 3.83 -11.22
C ILE A 195 -25.07 3.73 -12.27
N GLU A 196 -26.30 3.54 -11.81
CA GLU A 196 -27.49 3.48 -12.65
C GLU A 196 -28.43 4.63 -12.31
N ARG A 197 -28.85 5.33 -13.37
CA ARG A 197 -29.89 6.36 -13.32
C ARG A 197 -30.83 6.18 -14.51
N PRO A 198 -32.03 6.73 -14.51
CA PRO A 198 -32.92 6.69 -15.67
C PRO A 198 -32.18 7.15 -16.94
N GLY A 199 -32.03 6.25 -17.90
CA GLY A 199 -31.38 6.52 -19.18
C GLY A 199 -29.84 6.55 -19.15
N PHE A 200 -29.20 6.22 -18.02
CA PHE A 200 -27.74 6.24 -17.88
C PHE A 200 -27.23 5.06 -17.05
N ILE A 201 -26.27 4.33 -17.60
CA ILE A 201 -25.55 3.25 -16.90
C ILE A 201 -24.07 3.44 -17.11
N THR A 202 -23.31 3.52 -16.03
CA THR A 202 -21.84 3.57 -16.08
C THR A 202 -21.26 2.16 -16.08
N ALA A 203 -20.86 1.66 -17.25
CA ALA A 203 -20.23 0.34 -17.40
C ALA A 203 -18.71 0.47 -17.57
N LEU A 204 -18.00 0.60 -16.46
CA LEU A 204 -16.56 0.87 -16.42
C LEU A 204 -15.72 -0.34 -15.98
N ALA A 205 -16.32 -1.51 -15.84
CA ALA A 205 -15.59 -2.73 -15.49
C ALA A 205 -14.49 -3.08 -16.51
N ASP A 206 -13.31 -3.44 -16.03
CA ASP A 206 -12.24 -3.97 -16.86
C ASP A 206 -12.08 -5.47 -16.58
N ARG A 207 -12.21 -6.30 -17.62
CA ARG A 207 -12.16 -7.76 -17.50
C ARG A 207 -10.80 -8.29 -17.04
N ARG A 208 -9.76 -7.48 -17.10
CA ARG A 208 -8.42 -7.82 -16.60
C ARG A 208 -8.31 -7.69 -15.08
N VAL A 209 -9.26 -7.00 -14.43
CA VAL A 209 -9.28 -6.88 -12.97
C VAL A 209 -9.73 -8.21 -12.37
N VAL A 210 -8.85 -8.83 -11.60
CA VAL A 210 -9.10 -10.11 -10.93
C VAL A 210 -9.21 -9.99 -9.41
N GLY A 211 -9.03 -8.79 -8.86
CA GLY A 211 -9.21 -8.46 -7.45
C GLY A 211 -9.09 -6.97 -7.21
N ALA A 212 -9.55 -6.49 -6.06
CA ALA A 212 -9.45 -5.08 -5.71
C ALA A 212 -8.99 -4.87 -4.25
N VAL A 213 -8.10 -3.90 -4.03
CA VAL A 213 -7.67 -3.43 -2.70
C VAL A 213 -8.16 -2.00 -2.50
N LEU A 214 -9.05 -1.82 -1.55
CA LEU A 214 -9.81 -0.60 -1.30
C LEU A 214 -9.37 0.01 0.03
N ILE A 215 -8.48 1.00 -0.03
CA ILE A 215 -7.95 1.66 1.17
C ILE A 215 -8.75 2.93 1.42
N SER A 216 -9.41 3.02 2.58
CA SER A 216 -10.20 4.20 2.99
C SER A 216 -11.23 4.64 1.94
N ALA A 217 -11.96 3.70 1.35
CA ALA A 217 -12.91 3.95 0.27
C ALA A 217 -14.09 4.83 0.73
N PRO A 218 -14.27 6.05 0.20
CA PRO A 218 -15.46 6.84 0.49
C PRO A 218 -16.66 6.34 -0.33
N PRO A 219 -17.91 6.65 0.10
CA PRO A 219 -19.10 6.31 -0.69
C PRO A 219 -19.13 7.10 -2.00
N PHE A 220 -19.89 6.61 -2.96
CA PHE A 220 -20.24 7.34 -4.18
C PHE A 220 -21.32 8.38 -3.83
N HIS A 221 -20.91 9.52 -3.32
CA HIS A 221 -21.79 10.53 -2.77
C HIS A 221 -22.88 10.98 -3.75
N GLY A 222 -24.15 10.93 -3.32
CA GLY A 222 -25.28 11.34 -4.13
C GLY A 222 -25.65 10.38 -5.28
N GLN A 223 -25.02 9.18 -5.37
CA GLN A 223 -25.23 8.23 -6.46
C GLN A 223 -26.16 7.06 -6.10
N GLY A 224 -26.71 7.07 -4.92
CA GLY A 224 -27.59 6.02 -4.41
C GLY A 224 -26.95 5.10 -3.39
N PRO A 225 -27.68 4.07 -2.93
CA PRO A 225 -27.21 3.16 -1.89
C PRO A 225 -26.06 2.27 -2.39
N PRO A 226 -25.07 2.02 -1.54
CA PRO A 226 -23.90 1.19 -1.89
C PRO A 226 -24.26 -0.20 -2.40
N GLU A 227 -25.36 -0.78 -1.92
CA GLU A 227 -25.83 -2.12 -2.29
C GLU A 227 -26.14 -2.20 -3.80
N ASN A 228 -26.73 -1.17 -4.36
CA ASN A 228 -27.06 -1.13 -5.79
C ASN A 228 -25.78 -0.90 -6.63
N ILE A 229 -24.92 0.01 -6.16
CA ILE A 229 -23.70 0.38 -6.87
C ILE A 229 -22.71 -0.80 -6.92
N LEU A 230 -22.56 -1.51 -5.82
CA LEU A 230 -21.58 -2.59 -5.68
C LEU A 230 -22.12 -3.96 -6.08
N ALA A 231 -23.44 -4.10 -6.27
CA ALA A 231 -24.07 -5.36 -6.67
C ALA A 231 -23.37 -6.09 -7.84
N PRO A 232 -22.80 -5.41 -8.86
CA PRO A 232 -22.12 -6.10 -9.96
C PRO A 232 -20.68 -6.54 -9.69
N VAL A 233 -20.07 -6.13 -8.57
CA VAL A 233 -18.68 -6.54 -8.22
C VAL A 233 -18.64 -8.03 -7.94
N ARG A 234 -17.72 -8.76 -8.60
CA ARG A 234 -17.61 -10.23 -8.51
C ARG A 234 -16.21 -10.72 -8.13
N VAL A 235 -15.24 -9.82 -8.15
CA VAL A 235 -13.85 -10.17 -7.83
C VAL A 235 -13.61 -10.13 -6.32
N PRO A 236 -12.64 -10.90 -5.79
CA PRO A 236 -12.20 -10.78 -4.41
C PRO A 236 -11.82 -9.35 -4.05
N THR A 237 -12.14 -8.92 -2.81
CA THR A 237 -11.87 -7.56 -2.35
C THR A 237 -11.20 -7.54 -0.98
N LEU A 238 -10.21 -6.66 -0.84
CA LEU A 238 -9.60 -6.30 0.43
C LEU A 238 -9.97 -4.86 0.79
N HIS A 239 -10.62 -4.67 1.92
CA HIS A 239 -10.99 -3.37 2.46
C HIS A 239 -10.09 -3.03 3.65
N VAL A 240 -9.49 -1.85 3.62
CA VAL A 240 -8.61 -1.35 4.68
C VAL A 240 -9.07 0.02 5.12
N THR A 241 -9.25 0.22 6.43
CA THR A 241 -9.65 1.51 7.01
C THR A 241 -9.15 1.63 8.46
N ALA A 242 -9.55 2.70 9.16
CA ALA A 242 -9.20 2.93 10.55
C ALA A 242 -10.35 3.58 11.33
N THR A 243 -10.33 3.46 12.66
CA THR A 243 -11.44 3.94 13.51
C THR A 243 -11.60 5.47 13.52
N LYS A 244 -10.56 6.24 13.11
CA LYS A 244 -10.62 7.69 12.96
C LYS A 244 -10.38 8.12 11.50
N ASP A 245 -10.77 7.26 10.57
CA ASP A 245 -10.71 7.53 9.13
C ASP A 245 -11.86 8.45 8.71
N ILE A 246 -11.64 9.75 8.93
CA ILE A 246 -12.63 10.80 8.65
C ILE A 246 -12.14 11.65 7.48
N ILE A 247 -13.02 11.85 6.50
CA ILE A 247 -12.88 12.87 5.46
C ILE A 247 -13.83 14.01 5.81
N ARG A 248 -13.29 15.22 5.91
CA ARG A 248 -14.09 16.42 6.12
C ARG A 248 -13.58 17.51 5.20
N VAL A 249 -14.32 17.75 4.13
CA VAL A 249 -14.08 18.84 3.19
C VAL A 249 -15.39 19.59 2.94
N PRO A 250 -15.39 20.85 2.50
CA PRO A 250 -16.61 21.58 2.23
C PRO A 250 -17.57 20.79 1.31
N GLY A 251 -18.79 20.56 1.79
CA GLY A 251 -19.82 19.82 1.05
C GLY A 251 -19.69 18.29 1.06
N PHE A 252 -18.68 17.73 1.76
CA PHE A 252 -18.51 16.28 1.85
C PHE A 252 -18.00 15.86 3.24
N PHE A 253 -18.71 14.92 3.85
CA PHE A 253 -18.31 14.24 5.09
C PHE A 253 -18.39 12.73 4.87
N SER A 254 -17.43 12.01 5.41
CA SER A 254 -17.43 10.55 5.38
C SER A 254 -16.55 10.01 6.52
N ASP A 255 -16.98 8.94 7.16
CA ASP A 255 -16.31 8.33 8.30
C ASP A 255 -16.22 6.80 8.20
N LEU A 256 -15.92 6.13 9.31
CA LEU A 256 -15.79 4.68 9.38
C LEU A 256 -17.09 3.95 8.96
N ASP A 257 -18.25 4.47 9.32
CA ASP A 257 -19.53 3.79 9.05
C ASP A 257 -19.77 3.66 7.54
N ASP A 258 -19.38 4.66 6.76
CA ASP A 258 -19.41 4.60 5.30
C ASP A 258 -18.49 3.49 4.74
N ARG A 259 -17.28 3.33 5.31
CA ARG A 259 -16.33 2.27 4.89
C ARG A 259 -16.91 0.89 5.21
N LEU A 260 -17.53 0.77 6.38
CA LEU A 260 -18.19 -0.47 6.78
C LEU A 260 -19.45 -0.75 5.95
N ALA A 261 -20.19 0.29 5.53
CA ALA A 261 -21.32 0.14 4.62
C ALA A 261 -20.86 -0.39 3.25
N ILE A 262 -19.78 0.17 2.68
CA ILE A 262 -19.17 -0.32 1.44
C ILE A 262 -18.75 -1.80 1.58
N PHE A 263 -18.07 -2.17 2.67
CA PHE A 263 -17.68 -3.56 2.91
C PHE A 263 -18.91 -4.49 3.00
N ARG A 264 -19.95 -4.09 3.72
CA ARG A 264 -21.19 -4.89 3.83
C ARG A 264 -21.86 -5.05 2.48
N ALA A 265 -21.95 -3.98 1.71
CA ALA A 265 -22.62 -3.93 0.40
C ALA A 265 -21.86 -4.67 -0.71
N THR A 266 -20.54 -4.84 -0.57
CA THR A 266 -19.75 -5.63 -1.52
C THR A 266 -20.18 -7.10 -1.45
N PRO A 267 -20.63 -7.69 -2.58
CA PRO A 267 -21.15 -9.06 -2.59
C PRO A 267 -20.04 -10.12 -2.49
N GLY A 268 -20.45 -11.37 -2.25
CA GLY A 268 -19.59 -12.54 -2.24
C GLY A 268 -18.88 -12.82 -0.89
N PRO A 269 -18.41 -14.05 -0.73
CA PRO A 269 -17.67 -14.48 0.47
C PRO A 269 -16.22 -14.02 0.46
N ASP A 270 -15.64 -13.78 -0.71
CA ASP A 270 -14.21 -13.51 -0.92
C ASP A 270 -13.86 -12.05 -0.63
N LYS A 271 -14.23 -11.57 0.55
CA LYS A 271 -13.93 -10.20 1.00
C LYS A 271 -13.27 -10.19 2.36
N THR A 272 -12.21 -9.39 2.47
CA THR A 272 -11.44 -9.20 3.70
C THR A 272 -11.56 -7.76 4.17
N LEU A 273 -11.65 -7.54 5.49
CA LEU A 273 -11.68 -6.23 6.11
C LEU A 273 -10.62 -6.14 7.21
N ALA A 274 -9.82 -5.08 7.18
CA ALA A 274 -8.96 -4.67 8.28
C ALA A 274 -9.30 -3.25 8.73
N VAL A 275 -9.62 -3.07 10.02
CA VAL A 275 -9.88 -1.77 10.65
C VAL A 275 -8.81 -1.52 11.70
N TYR A 276 -7.99 -0.49 11.51
CA TYR A 276 -6.94 -0.14 12.47
C TYR A 276 -7.44 0.80 13.55
N THR A 277 -6.97 0.60 14.78
CA THR A 277 -7.33 1.44 15.92
C THR A 277 -6.64 2.81 15.82
N GLY A 278 -7.39 3.90 15.96
CA GLY A 278 -6.86 5.26 16.12
C GLY A 278 -6.32 5.93 14.86
N GLY A 279 -6.23 5.22 13.74
CA GLY A 279 -5.67 5.74 12.50
C GLY A 279 -6.58 6.74 11.78
N SER A 280 -5.98 7.71 11.08
CA SER A 280 -6.67 8.73 10.29
C SER A 280 -6.66 8.42 8.79
N HIS A 281 -7.50 9.13 8.02
CA HIS A 281 -7.55 9.03 6.56
C HIS A 281 -6.20 9.20 5.87
N SER A 282 -5.39 10.16 6.31
CA SER A 282 -4.10 10.49 5.70
C SER A 282 -2.96 9.54 6.07
N MET A 283 -3.11 8.66 7.07
CA MET A 283 -2.02 7.79 7.53
C MET A 283 -1.56 6.77 6.49
N PHE A 284 -2.42 6.45 5.53
CA PHE A 284 -2.09 5.55 4.43
C PHE A 284 -1.27 6.21 3.31
N THR A 285 -1.15 7.54 3.31
CA THR A 285 -0.30 8.29 2.36
C THR A 285 1.16 8.27 2.81
N ASP A 286 2.09 8.78 1.97
CA ASP A 286 3.50 8.94 2.40
C ASP A 286 3.67 10.00 3.49
N ARG A 287 2.67 10.84 3.72
CA ARG A 287 2.66 11.82 4.81
C ARG A 287 2.48 11.12 6.15
N MET A 288 3.00 11.74 7.19
CA MET A 288 2.70 11.32 8.56
C MET A 288 1.32 11.86 8.94
N GLY A 289 0.36 10.96 9.15
CA GLY A 289 -0.98 11.32 9.64
C GLY A 289 -1.02 11.48 11.17
N PRO A 290 -2.12 12.01 11.72
CA PRO A 290 -2.40 11.96 13.15
C PRO A 290 -2.30 10.53 13.72
N GLY A 291 -1.90 10.42 14.99
CA GLY A 291 -1.70 9.13 15.69
C GLY A 291 -0.25 8.84 16.01
N GLY A 292 0.68 9.71 15.60
CA GLY A 292 2.11 9.59 15.89
C GLY A 292 2.84 8.64 14.94
N GLU A 293 4.16 8.72 14.97
CA GLU A 293 5.03 8.01 14.04
C GLU A 293 4.96 6.48 14.20
N ALA A 294 4.90 6.00 15.45
CA ALA A 294 4.86 4.57 15.73
C ALA A 294 3.62 3.91 15.13
N LEU A 295 2.42 4.49 15.34
CA LEU A 295 1.18 3.97 14.76
C LEU A 295 1.20 4.04 13.24
N ASN A 296 1.65 5.16 12.65
CA ASN A 296 1.73 5.31 11.20
C ASN A 296 2.64 4.23 10.57
N ARG A 297 3.81 3.95 11.18
CA ARG A 297 4.70 2.88 10.71
C ARG A 297 4.08 1.50 10.85
N ALA A 298 3.46 1.21 12.00
CA ALA A 298 2.84 -0.08 12.26
C ALA A 298 1.68 -0.37 11.29
N VAL A 299 0.81 0.62 11.04
CA VAL A 299 -0.30 0.48 10.09
C VAL A 299 0.18 0.31 8.66
N LYS A 300 1.18 1.10 8.21
CA LYS A 300 1.77 0.90 6.87
C LYS A 300 2.42 -0.46 6.74
N HIS A 301 3.11 -0.94 7.78
CA HIS A 301 3.71 -2.26 7.79
C HIS A 301 2.65 -3.36 7.67
N ALA A 302 1.63 -3.33 8.51
CA ALA A 302 0.53 -4.29 8.48
C ALA A 302 -0.23 -4.25 7.14
N THR A 303 -0.51 -3.05 6.62
CA THR A 303 -1.24 -2.89 5.36
C THR A 303 -0.45 -3.44 4.17
N ARG A 304 0.86 -3.20 4.08
CA ARG A 304 1.66 -3.71 2.96
C ARG A 304 1.78 -5.23 2.97
N GLU A 305 1.90 -5.86 4.16
CA GLU A 305 1.89 -7.31 4.29
C GLU A 305 0.54 -7.92 3.87
N LEU A 306 -0.56 -7.31 4.35
CA LEU A 306 -1.91 -7.76 4.01
C LEU A 306 -2.20 -7.61 2.51
N ALA A 307 -1.84 -6.46 1.92
CA ALA A 307 -2.03 -6.22 0.49
C ALA A 307 -1.17 -7.15 -0.38
N LEU A 308 0.05 -7.47 0.04
CA LEU A 308 0.90 -8.45 -0.62
C LEU A 308 0.29 -9.86 -0.52
N GLY A 309 -0.11 -10.29 0.68
CA GLY A 309 -0.74 -11.58 0.90
C GLY A 309 -2.01 -11.77 0.08
N PHE A 310 -2.86 -10.74 0.03
CA PHE A 310 -4.04 -10.74 -0.84
C PHE A 310 -3.66 -10.84 -2.33
N THR A 311 -2.63 -10.11 -2.77
CA THR A 311 -2.15 -10.17 -4.15
C THR A 311 -1.63 -11.58 -4.50
N GLU A 312 -0.82 -12.18 -3.64
CA GLU A 312 -0.30 -13.54 -3.82
C GLU A 312 -1.41 -14.59 -3.84
N GLN A 313 -2.41 -14.44 -2.99
CA GLN A 313 -3.56 -15.33 -2.93
C GLN A 313 -4.37 -15.26 -4.24
N VAL A 314 -4.76 -14.05 -4.68
CA VAL A 314 -5.60 -13.87 -5.87
C VAL A 314 -4.86 -14.20 -7.16
N MET A 315 -3.58 -13.80 -7.27
CA MET A 315 -2.81 -13.95 -8.50
C MET A 315 -2.12 -15.31 -8.64
N ARG A 316 -1.80 -15.97 -7.51
CA ARG A 316 -0.97 -17.18 -7.49
C ARG A 316 -1.54 -18.34 -6.64
N GLY A 317 -2.68 -18.14 -5.97
CA GLY A 317 -3.29 -19.14 -5.07
C GLY A 317 -2.46 -19.40 -3.79
N ARG A 318 -1.57 -18.48 -3.37
CA ARG A 318 -0.71 -18.65 -2.20
C ARG A 318 -1.32 -17.98 -0.98
N THR A 319 -1.60 -18.74 0.08
CA THR A 319 -2.26 -18.25 1.30
C THR A 319 -1.31 -18.04 2.48
N THR A 320 -0.13 -18.65 2.46
CA THR A 320 0.82 -18.68 3.59
C THR A 320 1.22 -17.32 4.13
N GLN A 321 1.18 -16.25 3.33
CA GLN A 321 1.50 -14.90 3.78
C GLN A 321 0.43 -14.28 4.69
N LEU A 322 -0.80 -14.79 4.65
CA LEU A 322 -1.92 -14.33 5.48
C LEU A 322 -2.03 -15.12 6.80
N ASP A 323 -1.32 -16.26 6.91
CA ASP A 323 -1.35 -17.09 8.09
C ASP A 323 -0.86 -16.31 9.32
N GLY A 324 -1.70 -16.23 10.36
CA GLY A 324 -1.40 -15.52 11.59
C GLY A 324 -1.19 -14.00 11.45
N TRP A 325 -1.54 -13.40 10.29
CA TRP A 325 -1.39 -11.95 10.10
C TRP A 325 -2.19 -11.15 11.13
N ALA A 326 -3.44 -11.52 11.39
CA ALA A 326 -4.30 -10.85 12.34
C ALA A 326 -3.73 -10.93 13.77
N ASP A 327 -3.17 -12.07 14.16
CA ASP A 327 -2.58 -12.26 15.49
C ASP A 327 -1.32 -11.40 15.67
N ARG A 328 -0.45 -11.36 14.65
CA ARG A 328 0.76 -10.50 14.66
C ARG A 328 0.43 -9.01 14.78
N HIS A 329 -0.68 -8.58 14.23
CA HIS A 329 -1.08 -7.17 14.21
C HIS A 329 -2.24 -6.84 15.18
N ALA A 330 -2.67 -7.79 16.01
CA ALA A 330 -3.75 -7.62 16.99
C ALA A 330 -3.65 -6.32 17.83
N PRO A 331 -2.47 -5.87 18.30
CA PRO A 331 -2.36 -4.65 19.09
C PRO A 331 -2.82 -3.36 18.40
N ILE A 332 -2.85 -3.34 17.07
CA ILE A 332 -3.27 -2.18 16.29
C ILE A 332 -4.58 -2.40 15.54
N LEU A 333 -5.18 -3.59 15.64
CA LEU A 333 -6.44 -3.92 14.97
C LEU A 333 -7.63 -3.66 15.90
N SER A 334 -8.61 -2.91 15.40
CA SER A 334 -9.94 -2.80 16.00
C SER A 334 -10.86 -3.93 15.53
N ARG A 335 -10.72 -4.31 14.25
CA ARG A 335 -11.52 -5.38 13.64
C ARG A 335 -10.77 -6.02 12.49
N PHE A 336 -10.89 -7.33 12.38
CA PHE A 336 -10.48 -8.10 11.22
C PHE A 336 -11.57 -9.07 10.83
N VAL A 337 -11.91 -9.11 9.55
CA VAL A 337 -12.80 -10.11 8.95
C VAL A 337 -12.03 -10.66 7.75
N GLY A 338 -11.51 -11.86 7.90
CA GLY A 338 -10.85 -12.59 6.82
C GLY A 338 -11.75 -13.67 6.29
N SER A 339 -11.84 -13.83 4.98
CA SER A 339 -12.29 -15.07 4.36
C SER A 339 -11.05 -15.82 3.88
N PRO A 340 -10.86 -17.09 4.20
CA PRO A 340 -9.90 -17.89 3.47
C PRO A 340 -10.45 -18.03 2.05
N VAL A 341 -9.89 -17.26 1.10
CA VAL A 341 -10.15 -17.50 -0.32
C VAL A 341 -9.61 -18.87 -0.64
N GLY A 342 -10.50 -19.80 -1.02
CA GLY A 342 -10.10 -21.13 -1.44
C GLY A 342 -10.55 -22.31 -0.57
N ALA A 343 -11.55 -22.15 0.31
CA ALA A 343 -12.31 -23.28 0.87
C ALA A 343 -13.56 -23.48 0.01
N ALA A 344 -13.39 -24.05 -1.17
CA ALA A 344 -14.44 -24.62 -1.99
C ALA A 344 -13.97 -25.96 -2.52
#